data_98b9a9087defa3045c21e7e3a6e379d1
#
_entry.id   98b9a9087defa3045c21e7e3a6e379d1
#
_cell.length_a   1.000
_cell.length_b   1.000
_cell.length_c   1.000
_cell.angle_alpha   90.00
_cell.angle_beta   90.00
_cell.angle_gamma   90.00
#
_symmetry.space_group_name_H-M   'P 1'
#
loop_
_entity.id
_entity.type
_entity.pdbx_description
1 polymer ?
#
loop_
_entity_poly.entity_id
_entity_poly.type
_entity_poly.pdbx_seq_one_letter_code
_entity_poly.pdbx_strand_id
1 'polypeptide(L)'
;VYKRQLNSLFKHLNQEDVQIEGAILKPNMVTSGSDSDDQASPELVAERTIQCLKDNVPDNLPGITFLSGGQTEVESTKHLDLMNKIGGFPWKLSFSYGRALQQSALNAWLGKEENVINAQEAFSHRAKMNKLAAQGLWSHDLEN
;
A
#
# COMPACT_ATOMS: atom_id res chain seq x y z
N VAL A 1 -13.55 -3.59 -11.46
CA VAL A 1 -13.82 -4.33 -10.23
C VAL A 1 -13.76 -3.40 -9.03
N TYR A 2 -12.63 -2.74 -8.74
CA TYR A 2 -12.42 -1.93 -7.54
C TYR A 2 -13.43 -0.78 -7.37
N LYS A 3 -13.78 -0.04 -8.43
CA LYS A 3 -14.82 1.01 -8.39
C LYS A 3 -16.15 0.49 -7.84
N ARG A 4 -16.60 -0.66 -8.32
CA ARG A 4 -17.87 -1.28 -7.86
C ARG A 4 -17.80 -1.70 -6.39
N GLN A 5 -16.66 -2.22 -5.95
CA GLN A 5 -16.44 -2.62 -4.56
C GLN A 5 -16.48 -1.41 -3.63
N LEU A 6 -15.73 -0.35 -3.94
CA LEU A 6 -15.69 0.88 -3.15
C LEU A 6 -17.06 1.56 -3.08
N ASN A 7 -17.75 1.70 -4.22
CA ASN A 7 -19.10 2.25 -4.25
C ASN A 7 -20.09 1.45 -3.40
N SER A 8 -20.03 0.12 -3.49
CA SER A 8 -20.89 -0.75 -2.67
C SER A 8 -20.56 -0.62 -1.18
N LEU A 9 -19.26 -0.59 -0.83
CA LEU A 9 -18.81 -0.43 0.56
C LEU A 9 -19.36 0.87 1.16
N PHE A 10 -19.05 2.01 0.57
CA PHE A 10 -19.45 3.31 1.13
C PHE A 10 -20.97 3.53 1.11
N LYS A 11 -21.66 2.97 0.12
CA LYS A 11 -23.13 2.97 0.11
C LYS A 11 -23.69 2.25 1.35
N HIS A 12 -23.17 1.07 1.69
CA HIS A 12 -23.65 0.31 2.86
C HIS A 12 -23.23 0.96 4.17
N LEU A 13 -21.98 1.46 4.27
CA LEU A 13 -21.54 2.20 5.47
C LEU A 13 -22.43 3.40 5.74
N ASN A 14 -22.86 4.10 4.70
CA ASN A 14 -23.77 5.25 4.81
C ASN A 14 -25.20 4.83 5.24
N GLN A 15 -25.66 3.66 4.76
CA GLN A 15 -26.97 3.12 5.13
C GLN A 15 -27.03 2.68 6.61
N GLU A 16 -25.90 2.30 7.17
CA GLU A 16 -25.74 1.86 8.57
C GLU A 16 -25.27 2.99 9.51
N ASP A 17 -25.32 4.24 9.03
CA ASP A 17 -24.92 5.44 9.79
C ASP A 17 -23.50 5.37 10.40
N VAL A 18 -22.56 4.69 9.70
CA VAL A 18 -21.17 4.58 10.15
C VAL A 18 -20.46 5.92 10.05
N GLN A 19 -19.80 6.33 11.12
CA GLN A 19 -18.99 7.55 11.16
C GLN A 19 -17.69 7.35 10.37
N ILE A 20 -17.63 7.84 9.14
CA ILE A 20 -16.51 7.64 8.21
C ILE A 20 -15.21 8.26 8.75
N GLU A 21 -15.30 9.34 9.51
CA GLU A 21 -14.18 10.02 10.17
C GLU A 21 -13.47 9.14 11.20
N GLY A 22 -14.12 8.09 11.69
CA GLY A 22 -13.54 7.09 12.60
C GLY A 22 -12.98 5.85 11.90
N ALA A 23 -13.01 5.81 10.55
CA ALA A 23 -12.62 4.63 9.78
C ALA A 23 -11.28 4.81 9.06
N ILE A 24 -10.61 3.69 8.78
CA ILE A 24 -9.46 3.61 7.87
C ILE A 24 -9.76 2.57 6.80
N LEU A 25 -9.61 2.96 5.54
CA LEU A 25 -9.78 2.05 4.42
C LEU A 25 -8.49 1.24 4.18
N LYS A 26 -8.62 -0.08 4.03
CA LYS A 26 -7.51 -0.96 3.63
C LYS A 26 -7.80 -1.62 2.28
N PRO A 27 -7.57 -0.91 1.16
CA PRO A 27 -7.84 -1.43 -0.18
C PRO A 27 -6.62 -2.10 -0.79
N ASN A 28 -6.85 -2.80 -1.91
CA ASN A 28 -5.80 -3.15 -2.86
C ASN A 28 -5.44 -1.93 -3.74
N MET A 29 -4.25 -1.95 -4.33
CA MET A 29 -3.89 -1.04 -5.43
C MET A 29 -4.47 -1.55 -6.76
N VAL A 30 -4.63 -0.68 -7.75
CA VAL A 30 -5.13 -1.04 -9.09
C VAL A 30 -3.97 -1.61 -9.91
N THR A 31 -3.63 -2.85 -9.64
CA THR A 31 -2.59 -3.62 -10.36
C THR A 31 -3.18 -4.44 -11.49
N SER A 32 -2.35 -4.83 -12.47
CA SER A 32 -2.69 -5.89 -13.43
C SER A 32 -2.91 -7.22 -12.71
N GLY A 33 -3.69 -8.12 -13.30
CA GLY A 33 -3.81 -9.49 -12.79
C GLY A 33 -2.47 -10.22 -12.90
N SER A 34 -2.20 -11.14 -11.97
CA SER A 34 -0.95 -11.92 -11.95
C SER A 34 -0.72 -12.71 -13.24
N ASP A 35 -1.81 -13.13 -13.90
CA ASP A 35 -1.77 -13.96 -15.09
C ASP A 35 -1.91 -13.13 -16.39
N SER A 36 -1.83 -11.80 -16.30
CA SER A 36 -1.89 -10.92 -17.46
C SER A 36 -0.53 -10.81 -18.12
N ASP A 37 -0.48 -11.02 -19.43
CA ASP A 37 0.75 -10.79 -20.23
C ASP A 37 1.16 -9.32 -20.28
N ASP A 38 0.18 -8.42 -20.08
CA ASP A 38 0.40 -6.96 -20.06
C ASP A 38 0.40 -6.46 -18.62
N GLN A 39 1.59 -6.27 -18.07
CA GLN A 39 1.79 -5.72 -16.73
C GLN A 39 1.93 -4.20 -16.80
N ALA A 40 1.06 -3.50 -16.07
CA ALA A 40 1.08 -2.04 -15.98
C ALA A 40 2.37 -1.53 -15.34
N SER A 41 2.90 -0.41 -15.83
CA SER A 41 4.04 0.25 -15.19
C SER A 41 3.67 0.73 -13.77
N PRO A 42 4.65 0.87 -12.87
CA PRO A 42 4.40 1.39 -11.53
C PRO A 42 3.73 2.76 -11.51
N GLU A 43 4.07 3.62 -12.46
CA GLU A 43 3.49 4.94 -12.62
C GLU A 43 2.00 4.84 -12.98
N LEU A 44 1.64 3.95 -13.90
CA LEU A 44 0.25 3.71 -14.29
C LEU A 44 -0.57 3.10 -13.13
N VAL A 45 0.03 2.18 -12.37
CA VAL A 45 -0.61 1.61 -11.16
C VAL A 45 -0.92 2.72 -10.16
N ALA A 46 0.03 3.61 -9.89
CA ALA A 46 -0.15 4.73 -8.96
C ALA A 46 -1.25 5.69 -9.45
N GLU A 47 -1.20 6.13 -10.70
CA GLU A 47 -2.20 7.02 -11.31
C GLU A 47 -3.61 6.42 -11.26
N ARG A 48 -3.76 5.16 -11.68
CA ARG A 48 -5.06 4.48 -11.71
C ARG A 48 -5.61 4.22 -10.32
N THR A 49 -4.72 3.96 -9.35
CA THR A 49 -5.13 3.79 -7.95
C THR A 49 -5.66 5.11 -7.39
N ILE A 50 -4.92 6.21 -7.54
CA ILE A 50 -5.36 7.53 -7.08
C ILE A 50 -6.66 7.96 -7.77
N GLN A 51 -6.77 7.77 -9.09
CA GLN A 51 -8.01 8.09 -9.80
C GLN A 51 -9.20 7.26 -9.29
N CYS A 52 -8.99 5.97 -9.06
CA CYS A 52 -10.03 5.10 -8.53
C CYS A 52 -10.49 5.54 -7.13
N LEU A 53 -9.56 5.96 -6.28
CA LEU A 53 -9.87 6.46 -4.94
C LEU A 53 -10.62 7.80 -5.00
N LYS A 54 -10.16 8.77 -5.80
CA LYS A 54 -10.82 10.07 -5.98
C LYS A 54 -12.26 9.94 -6.48
N ASP A 55 -12.52 8.97 -7.34
CA ASP A 55 -13.86 8.76 -7.89
C ASP A 55 -14.85 8.10 -6.90
N ASN A 56 -14.34 7.43 -5.84
CA ASN A 56 -15.18 6.49 -5.09
C ASN A 56 -15.03 6.54 -3.56
N VAL A 57 -14.09 7.31 -3.02
CA VAL A 57 -13.82 7.39 -1.57
C VAL A 57 -14.19 8.79 -1.06
N PRO A 58 -14.98 8.89 0.02
CA PRO A 58 -15.34 10.17 0.61
C PRO A 58 -14.14 10.97 1.11
N ASP A 59 -14.18 12.28 0.97
CA ASP A 59 -13.09 13.20 1.36
C ASP A 59 -12.87 13.26 2.88
N ASN A 60 -13.90 12.96 3.68
CA ASN A 60 -13.86 12.95 5.13
C ASN A 60 -13.28 11.65 5.73
N LEU A 61 -12.89 10.66 4.91
CA LEU A 61 -12.12 9.52 5.38
C LEU A 61 -10.70 9.98 5.79
N PRO A 62 -10.22 9.72 7.02
CA PRO A 62 -8.94 10.26 7.48
C PRO A 62 -7.73 9.61 6.82
N GLY A 63 -7.81 8.33 6.45
CA GLY A 63 -6.64 7.63 5.93
C GLY A 63 -6.92 6.33 5.19
N ILE A 64 -5.95 5.97 4.36
CA ILE A 64 -5.96 4.76 3.54
C ILE A 64 -4.65 4.02 3.76
N THR A 65 -4.72 2.75 4.15
CA THR A 65 -3.55 1.88 4.36
C THR A 65 -3.63 0.71 3.40
N PHE A 66 -2.79 0.70 2.37
CA PHE A 66 -2.84 -0.34 1.34
C PHE A 66 -2.42 -1.72 1.86
N LEU A 67 -3.05 -2.77 1.34
CA LEU A 67 -2.49 -4.11 1.37
C LEU A 67 -1.50 -4.30 0.20
N SER A 68 -0.57 -5.26 0.31
CA SER A 68 0.44 -5.50 -0.74
C SER A 68 -0.05 -6.40 -1.89
N GLY A 69 -1.08 -7.22 -1.68
CA GLY A 69 -1.80 -7.96 -2.72
C GLY A 69 -0.95 -8.80 -3.69
N GLY A 70 0.08 -9.48 -3.22
CA GLY A 70 0.98 -10.29 -4.05
C GLY A 70 2.13 -9.54 -4.69
N GLN A 71 2.22 -8.23 -4.52
CA GLN A 71 3.38 -7.42 -4.93
C GLN A 71 4.62 -7.79 -4.11
N THR A 72 5.79 -7.62 -4.70
CA THR A 72 7.05 -7.70 -3.97
C THR A 72 7.20 -6.55 -2.98
N GLU A 73 8.17 -6.65 -2.06
CA GLU A 73 8.48 -5.60 -1.08
C GLU A 73 8.80 -4.26 -1.76
N VAL A 74 9.67 -4.30 -2.78
CA VAL A 74 10.12 -3.09 -3.50
C VAL A 74 9.01 -2.51 -4.37
N GLU A 75 8.24 -3.35 -5.08
CA GLU A 75 7.11 -2.89 -5.89
C GLU A 75 6.05 -2.18 -5.05
N SER A 76 5.63 -2.78 -3.94
CA SER A 76 4.62 -2.16 -3.07
C SER A 76 5.12 -0.86 -2.45
N THR A 77 6.42 -0.78 -2.10
CA THR A 77 7.07 0.45 -1.63
C THR A 77 7.08 1.52 -2.73
N LYS A 78 7.50 1.16 -3.95
CA LYS A 78 7.54 2.07 -5.11
C LYS A 78 6.14 2.62 -5.46
N HIS A 79 5.14 1.77 -5.50
CA HIS A 79 3.76 2.20 -5.77
C HIS A 79 3.25 3.19 -4.72
N LEU A 80 3.49 2.91 -3.44
CA LEU A 80 3.11 3.82 -2.36
C LEU A 80 3.80 5.18 -2.47
N ASP A 81 5.10 5.18 -2.77
CA ASP A 81 5.89 6.40 -2.97
C ASP A 81 5.35 7.24 -4.13
N LEU A 82 5.12 6.61 -5.28
CA LEU A 82 4.59 7.29 -6.46
C LEU A 82 3.21 7.91 -6.20
N MET A 83 2.32 7.20 -5.48
CA MET A 83 1.02 7.75 -5.10
C MET A 83 1.15 8.98 -4.20
N ASN A 84 2.06 8.94 -3.22
CA ASN A 84 2.29 10.08 -2.33
C ASN A 84 2.96 11.26 -3.06
N LYS A 85 3.81 11.01 -4.06
CA LYS A 85 4.38 12.04 -4.95
C LYS A 85 3.34 12.70 -5.86
N ILE A 86 2.34 11.97 -6.33
CA ILE A 86 1.22 12.52 -7.11
C ILE A 86 0.46 13.57 -6.27
N GLY A 87 0.12 13.23 -5.02
CA GLY A 87 -0.57 14.15 -4.13
C GLY A 87 -1.97 14.59 -4.61
N GLY A 88 -2.47 15.73 -4.09
CA GLY A 88 -3.73 16.32 -4.49
C GLY A 88 -4.98 15.51 -4.10
N PHE A 89 -4.95 14.87 -2.94
CA PHE A 89 -6.04 14.13 -2.31
C PHE A 89 -6.10 14.44 -0.80
N PRO A 90 -7.27 14.29 -0.15
CA PRO A 90 -7.44 14.69 1.25
C PRO A 90 -6.91 13.67 2.25
N TRP A 91 -6.80 12.38 1.87
CA TRP A 91 -6.46 11.29 2.76
C TRP A 91 -4.96 11.19 3.05
N LYS A 92 -4.61 10.62 4.21
CA LYS A 92 -3.25 10.14 4.45
C LYS A 92 -3.09 8.75 3.83
N LEU A 93 -2.12 8.60 2.92
CA LEU A 93 -1.80 7.30 2.34
C LEU A 93 -0.64 6.64 3.09
N SER A 94 -0.83 5.39 3.50
CA SER A 94 0.17 4.61 4.21
C SER A 94 0.05 3.13 3.83
N PHE A 95 0.68 2.25 4.58
CA PHE A 95 0.75 0.83 4.31
C PHE A 95 0.27 0.00 5.52
N SER A 96 -0.31 -1.16 5.21
CA SER A 96 -0.60 -2.22 6.17
C SER A 96 -0.26 -3.56 5.49
N TYR A 97 1.01 -3.70 5.14
CA TYR A 97 1.53 -4.85 4.43
C TYR A 97 1.76 -6.03 5.38
N GLY A 98 1.45 -7.24 4.90
CA GLY A 98 1.85 -8.49 5.54
C GLY A 98 3.18 -8.98 4.95
N ARG A 99 3.12 -9.83 3.93
CA ARG A 99 4.31 -10.43 3.30
C ARG A 99 5.32 -9.41 2.80
N ALA A 100 4.89 -8.35 2.14
CA ALA A 100 5.79 -7.31 1.62
C ALA A 100 6.48 -6.47 2.72
N LEU A 101 6.13 -6.64 3.99
CA LEU A 101 6.86 -6.05 5.12
C LEU A 101 7.80 -7.05 5.79
N GLN A 102 7.53 -8.34 5.68
CA GLN A 102 8.14 -9.38 6.50
C GLN A 102 9.03 -10.36 5.71
N GLN A 103 8.91 -10.41 4.38
CA GLN A 103 9.54 -11.48 3.59
C GLN A 103 11.06 -11.52 3.73
N SER A 104 11.73 -10.37 3.63
CA SER A 104 13.19 -10.29 3.79
C SER A 104 13.62 -10.69 5.20
N ALA A 105 12.86 -10.29 6.21
CA ALA A 105 13.12 -10.69 7.59
C ALA A 105 12.96 -12.21 7.80
N LEU A 106 11.91 -12.80 7.23
CA LEU A 106 11.68 -14.24 7.30
C LEU A 106 12.78 -15.02 6.57
N ASN A 107 13.22 -14.54 5.41
CA ASN A 107 14.31 -15.12 4.64
C ASN A 107 15.65 -15.02 5.37
N ALA A 108 15.89 -13.94 6.11
CA ALA A 108 17.09 -13.79 6.93
C ALA A 108 17.04 -14.65 8.19
N TRP A 109 15.88 -14.79 8.80
CA TRP A 109 15.72 -15.53 10.06
C TRP A 109 15.87 -17.05 9.92
N LEU A 110 15.16 -17.65 8.98
CA LEU A 110 15.11 -19.12 8.75
C LEU A 110 14.71 -19.93 10.00
N GLY A 111 14.05 -19.32 10.98
CA GLY A 111 13.68 -19.98 12.24
C GLY A 111 14.85 -20.26 13.21
N LYS A 112 16.01 -19.60 13.02
CA LYS A 112 17.22 -19.85 13.81
C LYS A 112 17.52 -18.68 14.75
N GLU A 113 17.90 -19.01 15.99
CA GLU A 113 18.23 -18.01 17.03
C GLU A 113 19.44 -17.14 16.64
N GLU A 114 20.46 -17.73 16.02
CA GLU A 114 21.66 -17.02 15.56
C GLU A 114 21.37 -15.96 14.48
N ASN A 115 20.23 -16.03 13.82
CA ASN A 115 19.84 -15.12 12.75
C ASN A 115 18.88 -13.99 13.19
N VAL A 116 18.48 -13.94 14.46
CA VAL A 116 17.49 -12.99 14.97
C VAL A 116 17.89 -11.54 14.69
N ILE A 117 19.14 -11.17 14.92
CA ILE A 117 19.63 -9.80 14.70
C ILE A 117 19.52 -9.42 13.22
N ASN A 118 19.98 -10.27 12.31
CA ASN A 118 19.91 -10.02 10.87
C ASN A 118 18.45 -9.88 10.39
N ALA A 119 17.55 -10.69 10.95
CA ALA A 119 16.11 -10.60 10.65
C ALA A 119 15.50 -9.29 11.14
N GLN A 120 15.85 -8.82 12.32
CA GLN A 120 15.40 -7.53 12.88
C GLN A 120 15.91 -6.35 12.05
N GLU A 121 17.17 -6.40 11.61
CA GLU A 121 17.74 -5.38 10.71
C GLU A 121 17.01 -5.34 9.37
N ALA A 122 16.77 -6.50 8.74
CA ALA A 122 16.02 -6.58 7.48
C ALA A 122 14.59 -6.05 7.63
N PHE A 123 13.91 -6.38 8.74
CA PHE A 123 12.57 -5.85 9.03
C PHE A 123 12.58 -4.33 9.22
N SER A 124 13.53 -3.83 10.00
CA SER A 124 13.69 -2.41 10.29
C SER A 124 13.99 -1.61 9.02
N HIS A 125 14.85 -2.15 8.14
CA HIS A 125 15.14 -1.56 6.83
C HIS A 125 13.87 -1.43 6.00
N ARG A 126 13.10 -2.52 5.82
CA ARG A 126 11.85 -2.50 5.03
C ARG A 126 10.81 -1.55 5.63
N ALA A 127 10.66 -1.52 6.94
CA ALA A 127 9.77 -0.57 7.62
C ALA A 127 10.18 0.89 7.36
N LYS A 128 11.49 1.17 7.37
CA LYS A 128 12.04 2.49 7.04
C LYS A 128 11.75 2.88 5.58
N MET A 129 11.93 1.98 4.63
CA MET A 129 11.64 2.24 3.21
C MET A 129 10.16 2.56 3.00
N ASN A 130 9.27 1.79 3.60
CA ASN A 130 7.83 2.04 3.54
C ASN A 130 7.42 3.36 4.23
N LYS A 131 8.09 3.74 5.33
CA LYS A 131 7.90 5.06 5.97
C LYS A 131 8.26 6.19 5.02
N LEU A 132 9.40 6.09 4.33
CA LEU A 132 9.82 7.10 3.34
C LEU A 132 8.84 7.15 2.16
N ALA A 133 8.36 6.00 1.68
CA ALA A 133 7.36 5.94 0.63
C ALA A 133 6.02 6.58 1.03
N ALA A 134 5.59 6.42 2.28
CA ALA A 134 4.41 7.10 2.81
C ALA A 134 4.56 8.63 2.88
N GLN A 135 5.77 9.14 2.73
CA GLN A 135 6.11 10.56 2.69
C GLN A 135 6.45 11.06 1.27
N GLY A 136 6.51 10.17 0.26
CA GLY A 136 6.97 10.50 -1.08
C GLY A 136 8.47 10.79 -1.17
N LEU A 137 9.26 10.24 -0.24
CA LEU A 137 10.70 10.47 -0.10
C LEU A 137 11.56 9.24 -0.42
N TRP A 138 10.95 8.15 -0.81
CA TRP A 138 11.69 6.96 -1.18
C TRP A 138 12.31 7.08 -2.57
N SER A 139 13.47 6.48 -2.75
CA SER A 139 14.09 6.21 -4.04
C SER A 139 14.72 4.82 -4.04
N HIS A 140 14.90 4.24 -5.23
CA HIS A 140 15.45 2.88 -5.36
C HIS A 140 16.87 2.76 -4.79
N ASP A 141 17.66 3.84 -4.84
CA ASP A 141 19.04 3.86 -4.33
C ASP A 141 19.13 3.63 -2.80
N LEU A 142 18.02 3.85 -2.08
CA LEU A 142 17.93 3.62 -0.64
C LEU A 142 17.73 2.15 -0.25
N GLU A 143 17.49 1.28 -1.22
CA GLU A 143 17.33 -0.16 -1.00
C GLU A 143 18.66 -0.90 -0.75
N ASN A 144 19.81 -0.28 -1.08
CA ASN A 144 21.16 -0.85 -0.94
C ASN A 144 21.77 -0.58 0.44
#